data_a088bf35a582ab83e94c0765da5bbe9e
#
_entry.id   a088bf35a582ab83e94c0765da5bbe9e
#
_cell.length_a   1.000
_cell.length_b   1.000
_cell.length_c   1.000
_cell.angle_alpha   90.00
_cell.angle_beta   90.00
_cell.angle_gamma   90.00
#
_symmetry.space_group_name_H-M   'P 1'
#
loop_
_entity.id
_entity.type
_entity.pdbx_description
1 polymer ?
#
loop_
_entity_poly.entity_id
_entity_poly.type
_entity_poly.pdbx_seq_one_letter_code
_entity_poly.pdbx_strand_id
1 'polypeptide(L)'
;MRTAAAPAPIYTSRLFPAPRPRATDPTAPTWELLEHLGLVGRTDAAGVHTLLPLGLRVRDQLDRITRDAFEHHGFNSVSLPTLQSRTLWEESGRWKVYTAEGALITTRVGGTDMCLAPTSEEMAVATVRPHLRSHRDLPVRLALNTTKFRDETSPRGGLMRGREFTMADAYTFDANRAGMLESIGLLNRACTDALTGIGLHGVVQAPADGGAISAGPTTEHLVLADFGQSSILACDYCGHRGDGAILSATFPATSPPGEPVVNVIVFAVTGPDGTTRPTAVCIRSDLTISTRKLAATLGPGHHLELLDPEDLPGLLGKSAGTLTPWDCTRIDVVHDHSVSGLDRFTIADGPEDLRTGASWAGATGLPPLDLHPADVHTAADGLDCGRCPAGRYRATEAVEVAHVFELGTQYSAKMSLTFTGDDGTPRTPLMGCSGIGLTRCIQTLAGVHRDAEGLRWKHGTGPADVHLVVLRSDLTEQQERTDRTVQQLHHLGLRLIVDDRPLPAGEKFRYAQALGVPTALVLSPRHADGELEAVDRWTGRRSPITSDHLHTLRRTAS
;
A
#
# COMPACT_ATOMS: atom_id res chain seq x y z
N MET A 1 -17.77 19.27 -20.33
CA MET A 1 -16.43 18.66 -20.37
C MET A 1 -16.09 18.27 -21.81
N ARG A 2 -14.98 18.77 -22.38
CA ARG A 2 -14.48 18.24 -23.64
C ARG A 2 -13.91 16.85 -23.35
N THR A 3 -14.56 15.80 -23.83
CA THR A 3 -14.01 14.44 -23.76
C THR A 3 -12.69 14.44 -24.54
N ALA A 4 -11.60 14.16 -23.87
CA ALA A 4 -10.34 13.91 -24.55
C ALA A 4 -10.56 12.84 -25.63
N ALA A 5 -9.97 13.02 -26.82
CA ALA A 5 -10.09 12.03 -27.87
C ALA A 5 -9.56 10.68 -27.40
N ALA A 6 -10.26 9.60 -27.73
CA ALA A 6 -9.79 8.26 -27.40
C ALA A 6 -8.40 8.03 -28.04
N PRO A 7 -7.50 7.30 -27.37
CA PRO A 7 -6.21 6.96 -27.96
C PRO A 7 -6.39 6.10 -29.22
N ALA A 8 -5.41 6.14 -30.11
CA ALA A 8 -5.45 5.36 -31.35
C ALA A 8 -5.73 3.87 -31.06
N PRO A 9 -6.51 3.17 -31.94
CA PRO A 9 -6.76 1.73 -31.79
C PRO A 9 -5.46 0.92 -31.76
N ILE A 10 -5.43 -0.15 -30.97
CA ILE A 10 -4.35 -1.14 -30.98
C ILE A 10 -4.76 -2.29 -31.90
N TYR A 11 -3.99 -2.50 -32.97
CA TYR A 11 -4.12 -3.68 -33.83
C TYR A 11 -3.19 -4.78 -33.32
N THR A 12 -3.75 -5.98 -33.05
CA THR A 12 -2.96 -7.08 -32.47
C THR A 12 -1.93 -7.66 -33.43
N SER A 13 -2.11 -7.48 -34.75
CA SER A 13 -1.08 -7.85 -35.76
C SER A 13 0.20 -7.01 -35.67
N ARG A 14 0.10 -5.81 -35.03
CA ARG A 14 1.21 -4.86 -34.86
C ARG A 14 1.60 -4.68 -33.39
N LEU A 15 0.94 -5.42 -32.47
CA LEU A 15 1.21 -5.32 -31.05
C LEU A 15 2.54 -5.97 -30.68
N PHE A 16 3.31 -5.30 -29.83
CA PHE A 16 4.52 -5.84 -29.22
C PHE A 16 4.32 -6.07 -27.71
N PRO A 17 4.69 -7.25 -27.20
CA PRO A 17 4.96 -8.47 -27.97
C PRO A 17 3.71 -8.99 -28.65
N ALA A 18 3.87 -9.75 -29.72
CA ALA A 18 2.73 -10.36 -30.38
C ALA A 18 1.98 -11.28 -29.41
N PRO A 19 0.64 -11.18 -29.32
CA PRO A 19 -0.14 -12.02 -28.45
C PRO A 19 0.07 -13.50 -28.76
N ARG A 20 0.38 -14.30 -27.73
CA ARG A 20 0.55 -15.75 -27.86
C ARG A 20 -0.68 -16.44 -27.27
N PRO A 21 -1.49 -17.14 -28.07
CA PRO A 21 -2.62 -17.89 -27.56
C PRO A 21 -2.11 -19.15 -26.84
N ARG A 22 -2.04 -19.10 -25.51
CA ARG A 22 -1.84 -20.26 -24.65
C ARG A 22 -3.04 -20.40 -23.73
N ALA A 23 -3.31 -21.63 -23.29
CA ALA A 23 -4.28 -21.84 -22.23
C ALA A 23 -3.81 -21.08 -20.96
N THR A 24 -4.71 -20.36 -20.33
CA THR A 24 -4.45 -19.73 -19.04
C THR A 24 -4.51 -20.83 -17.96
N ASP A 25 -3.51 -20.87 -17.09
CA ASP A 25 -3.58 -21.66 -15.86
C ASP A 25 -4.39 -20.89 -14.82
N PRO A 26 -5.58 -21.34 -14.41
CA PRO A 26 -6.39 -20.65 -13.43
C PRO A 26 -5.73 -20.59 -12.03
N THR A 27 -4.76 -21.46 -11.75
CA THR A 27 -4.03 -21.52 -10.48
C THR A 27 -2.77 -20.67 -10.47
N ALA A 28 -2.28 -20.25 -11.65
CA ALA A 28 -1.08 -19.42 -11.75
C ALA A 28 -1.25 -18.08 -10.99
N PRO A 29 -0.19 -17.56 -10.37
CA PRO A 29 -0.23 -16.24 -9.75
C PRO A 29 -0.65 -15.14 -10.75
N THR A 30 -1.36 -14.13 -10.29
CA THR A 30 -1.89 -13.05 -11.17
C THR A 30 -0.78 -12.35 -11.98
N TRP A 31 0.41 -12.17 -11.40
CA TRP A 31 1.52 -11.53 -12.11
C TRP A 31 2.01 -12.35 -13.31
N GLU A 32 1.98 -13.68 -13.24
CA GLU A 32 2.30 -14.56 -14.37
C GLU A 32 1.27 -14.43 -15.50
N LEU A 33 -0.01 -14.28 -15.15
CA LEU A 33 -1.06 -14.05 -16.13
C LEU A 33 -0.89 -12.69 -16.83
N LEU A 34 -0.52 -11.63 -16.08
CA LEU A 34 -0.23 -10.32 -16.67
C LEU A 34 0.95 -10.37 -17.64
N GLU A 35 2.01 -11.12 -17.31
CA GLU A 35 3.16 -11.34 -18.20
C GLU A 35 2.75 -12.14 -19.44
N HIS A 36 2.02 -13.24 -19.23
CA HIS A 36 1.57 -14.12 -20.31
C HIS A 36 0.71 -13.38 -21.34
N LEU A 37 -0.15 -12.47 -20.88
CA LEU A 37 -1.04 -11.67 -21.75
C LEU A 37 -0.36 -10.43 -22.35
N GLY A 38 0.92 -10.19 -22.04
CA GLY A 38 1.67 -9.08 -22.60
C GLY A 38 1.31 -7.71 -22.03
N LEU A 39 0.90 -7.66 -20.75
CA LEU A 39 0.73 -6.40 -20.02
C LEU A 39 2.03 -5.97 -19.33
N VAL A 40 2.79 -6.94 -18.81
CA VAL A 40 4.03 -6.72 -18.06
C VAL A 40 5.16 -7.54 -18.66
N GLY A 41 6.36 -7.00 -18.68
CA GLY A 41 7.60 -7.69 -19.06
C GLY A 41 8.58 -7.72 -17.90
N ARG A 42 9.30 -8.82 -17.76
CA ARG A 42 10.43 -8.93 -16.82
C ARG A 42 11.63 -8.17 -17.35
N THR A 43 12.44 -7.68 -16.42
CA THR A 43 13.80 -7.21 -16.69
C THR A 43 14.80 -8.17 -16.04
N ASP A 44 16.08 -7.92 -16.21
CA ASP A 44 17.18 -8.63 -15.53
C ASP A 44 17.34 -8.19 -14.07
N ALA A 45 16.72 -7.06 -13.67
CA ALA A 45 16.77 -6.54 -12.32
C ALA A 45 15.50 -6.95 -11.54
N ALA A 46 15.69 -7.65 -10.42
CA ALA A 46 14.58 -8.05 -9.55
C ALA A 46 13.82 -6.82 -9.02
N GLY A 47 12.48 -6.85 -9.09
CA GLY A 47 11.61 -5.75 -8.63
C GLY A 47 11.53 -4.56 -9.58
N VAL A 48 12.09 -4.68 -10.79
CA VAL A 48 11.96 -3.70 -11.87
C VAL A 48 11.21 -4.36 -13.03
N HIS A 49 10.13 -3.74 -13.49
CA HIS A 49 9.24 -4.32 -14.49
C HIS A 49 8.96 -3.36 -15.63
N THR A 50 8.83 -3.88 -16.84
CA THR A 50 8.37 -3.10 -17.99
C THR A 50 6.85 -3.18 -18.09
N LEU A 51 6.17 -2.05 -18.15
CA LEU A 51 4.77 -2.02 -18.59
C LEU A 51 4.76 -2.03 -20.12
N LEU A 52 4.29 -3.12 -20.69
CA LEU A 52 4.13 -3.30 -22.13
C LEU A 52 2.89 -2.51 -22.64
N PRO A 53 2.67 -2.33 -23.93
CA PRO A 53 1.64 -1.41 -24.43
C PRO A 53 0.25 -1.56 -23.82
N LEU A 54 -0.20 -2.78 -23.54
CA LEU A 54 -1.49 -3.02 -22.87
C LEU A 54 -1.45 -2.63 -21.40
N GLY A 55 -0.38 -2.97 -20.68
CA GLY A 55 -0.18 -2.59 -19.28
C GLY A 55 -0.02 -1.09 -19.10
N LEU A 56 0.66 -0.43 -20.04
CA LEU A 56 0.80 1.02 -20.07
C LEU A 56 -0.58 1.70 -20.19
N ARG A 57 -1.47 1.20 -21.05
CA ARG A 57 -2.83 1.71 -21.16
C ARG A 57 -3.64 1.56 -19.87
N VAL A 58 -3.47 0.45 -19.16
CA VAL A 58 -4.10 0.27 -17.83
C VAL A 58 -3.55 1.31 -16.87
N ARG A 59 -2.21 1.46 -16.76
CA ARG A 59 -1.58 2.45 -15.89
C ARG A 59 -2.08 3.86 -16.17
N ASP A 60 -2.10 4.28 -17.44
CA ASP A 60 -2.52 5.63 -17.83
C ASP A 60 -3.99 5.90 -17.48
N GLN A 61 -4.83 4.86 -17.52
CA GLN A 61 -6.23 4.97 -17.13
C GLN A 61 -6.37 5.12 -15.60
N LEU A 62 -5.63 4.34 -14.83
CA LEU A 62 -5.60 4.46 -13.37
C LEU A 62 -5.04 5.82 -12.95
N ASP A 63 -3.97 6.27 -13.62
CA ASP A 63 -3.36 7.59 -13.43
C ASP A 63 -4.37 8.73 -13.62
N ARG A 64 -5.15 8.67 -14.69
CA ARG A 64 -6.20 9.66 -14.97
C ARG A 64 -7.29 9.64 -13.90
N ILE A 65 -7.82 8.46 -13.55
CA ILE A 65 -8.91 8.32 -12.57
C ILE A 65 -8.47 8.84 -11.20
N THR A 66 -7.25 8.50 -10.77
CA THR A 66 -6.73 8.97 -9.47
C THR A 66 -6.51 10.47 -9.45
N ARG A 67 -5.98 11.04 -10.53
CA ARG A 67 -5.80 12.50 -10.67
C ARG A 67 -7.14 13.21 -10.61
N ASP A 68 -8.12 12.78 -11.41
CA ASP A 68 -9.47 13.35 -11.43
C ASP A 68 -10.12 13.32 -10.02
N ALA A 69 -9.93 12.22 -9.27
CA ALA A 69 -10.43 12.09 -7.90
C ALA A 69 -9.79 13.10 -6.93
N PHE A 70 -8.47 13.26 -6.95
CA PHE A 70 -7.79 14.25 -6.11
C PHE A 70 -8.19 15.68 -6.49
N GLU A 71 -8.25 16.01 -7.79
CA GLU A 71 -8.68 17.34 -8.27
C GLU A 71 -10.13 17.65 -7.85
N HIS A 72 -11.02 16.65 -7.89
CA HIS A 72 -12.41 16.78 -7.41
C HIS A 72 -12.48 17.19 -5.94
N HIS A 73 -11.55 16.71 -5.11
CA HIS A 73 -11.43 17.06 -3.70
C HIS A 73 -10.58 18.32 -3.43
N GLY A 74 -10.25 19.09 -4.47
CA GLY A 74 -9.59 20.39 -4.34
C GLY A 74 -8.06 20.32 -4.20
N PHE A 75 -7.44 19.23 -4.63
CA PHE A 75 -5.98 19.12 -4.73
C PHE A 75 -5.48 19.67 -6.06
N ASN A 76 -4.37 20.40 -6.02
CA ASN A 76 -3.73 20.92 -7.23
C ASN A 76 -2.72 19.92 -7.77
N SER A 77 -2.85 19.53 -9.01
CA SER A 77 -1.90 18.65 -9.67
C SER A 77 -0.56 19.34 -9.89
N VAL A 78 0.53 18.70 -9.47
CA VAL A 78 1.92 19.16 -9.63
C VAL A 78 2.81 18.05 -10.16
N SER A 79 4.00 18.41 -10.65
CA SER A 79 5.06 17.47 -10.98
C SER A 79 6.29 17.81 -10.15
N LEU A 80 6.70 16.90 -9.26
CA LEU A 80 7.87 17.07 -8.42
C LEU A 80 9.04 16.22 -8.96
N PRO A 81 10.30 16.71 -8.83
CA PRO A 81 11.48 15.96 -9.24
C PRO A 81 11.64 14.66 -8.47
N THR A 82 12.02 13.59 -9.17
CA THR A 82 12.39 12.29 -8.56
C THR A 82 13.85 12.23 -8.17
N LEU A 83 14.70 12.99 -8.83
CA LEU A 83 16.12 13.14 -8.47
C LEU A 83 16.25 14.26 -7.44
N GLN A 84 16.66 13.93 -6.21
CA GLN A 84 16.66 14.85 -5.08
C GLN A 84 18.05 14.92 -4.42
N SER A 85 18.43 16.10 -3.94
CA SER A 85 19.74 16.30 -3.31
C SER A 85 19.79 15.71 -1.90
N ARG A 86 20.97 15.22 -1.51
CA ARG A 86 21.26 14.78 -0.15
C ARG A 86 20.93 15.87 0.88
N THR A 87 21.30 17.13 0.60
CA THR A 87 21.04 18.26 1.51
C THR A 87 19.56 18.39 1.87
N LEU A 88 18.66 18.20 0.89
CA LEU A 88 17.22 18.27 1.13
C LEU A 88 16.76 17.19 2.14
N TRP A 89 17.30 15.98 2.01
CA TRP A 89 16.99 14.86 2.89
C TRP A 89 17.67 14.96 4.26
N GLU A 90 18.80 15.66 4.35
CA GLU A 90 19.47 15.99 5.62
C GLU A 90 18.68 17.02 6.42
N GLU A 91 17.98 17.98 5.77
CA GLU A 91 17.12 18.94 6.47
C GLU A 91 16.01 18.22 7.28
N SER A 92 15.41 17.16 6.75
CA SER A 92 14.40 16.36 7.47
C SER A 92 15.02 15.37 8.47
N GLY A 93 16.31 15.09 8.35
CA GLY A 93 17.03 14.05 9.09
C GLY A 93 16.84 12.64 8.54
N ARG A 94 16.07 12.48 7.44
CA ARG A 94 15.72 11.14 6.89
C ARG A 94 16.84 10.52 6.06
N TRP A 95 17.82 11.28 5.59
CA TRP A 95 18.94 10.70 4.86
C TRP A 95 19.60 9.55 5.61
N LYS A 96 19.95 9.79 6.89
CA LYS A 96 20.60 8.78 7.73
C LYS A 96 19.69 7.57 7.98
N VAL A 97 18.43 7.82 8.32
CA VAL A 97 17.45 6.75 8.63
C VAL A 97 17.22 5.84 7.43
N TYR A 98 16.87 6.42 6.27
CA TYR A 98 16.58 5.65 5.07
C TYR A 98 17.81 4.96 4.47
N THR A 99 19.01 5.51 4.68
CA THR A 99 20.25 4.84 4.29
C THR A 99 20.52 3.64 5.20
N ALA A 100 20.31 3.78 6.51
CA ALA A 100 20.50 2.70 7.47
C ALA A 100 19.48 1.55 7.27
N GLU A 101 18.25 1.88 6.91
CA GLU A 101 17.19 0.91 6.58
C GLU A 101 17.38 0.25 5.19
N GLY A 102 18.36 0.71 4.40
CA GLY A 102 18.57 0.23 3.04
C GLY A 102 17.42 0.58 2.08
N ALA A 103 16.64 1.62 2.38
CA ALA A 103 15.48 2.01 1.58
C ALA A 103 15.80 3.06 0.50
N LEU A 104 16.97 3.72 0.57
CA LEU A 104 17.35 4.83 -0.28
C LEU A 104 18.33 4.42 -1.38
N ILE A 105 17.92 4.57 -2.65
CA ILE A 105 18.82 4.41 -3.79
C ILE A 105 19.58 5.73 -3.98
N THR A 106 20.87 5.72 -3.67
CA THR A 106 21.74 6.89 -3.78
C THR A 106 22.54 6.90 -5.09
N THR A 107 22.87 8.09 -5.56
CA THR A 107 23.68 8.31 -6.77
C THR A 107 24.50 9.60 -6.64
N ARG A 108 25.39 9.86 -7.59
CA ARG A 108 26.18 11.09 -7.65
C ARG A 108 26.07 11.75 -9.01
N VAL A 109 25.64 13.01 -9.03
CA VAL A 109 25.43 13.78 -10.25
C VAL A 109 26.16 15.12 -10.14
N GLY A 110 27.02 15.42 -11.10
CA GLY A 110 27.79 16.68 -11.10
C GLY A 110 28.62 16.91 -9.84
N GLY A 111 29.08 15.84 -9.18
CA GLY A 111 29.82 15.92 -7.92
C GLY A 111 28.96 16.03 -6.65
N THR A 112 27.63 16.13 -6.80
CA THR A 112 26.67 16.23 -5.69
C THR A 112 26.05 14.88 -5.40
N ASP A 113 25.99 14.51 -4.11
CA ASP A 113 25.28 13.31 -3.67
C ASP A 113 23.76 13.55 -3.79
N MET A 114 23.08 12.61 -4.40
CA MET A 114 21.65 12.66 -4.67
C MET A 114 21.01 11.30 -4.38
N CYS A 115 19.68 11.27 -4.35
CA CYS A 115 18.91 10.02 -4.29
C CYS A 115 17.78 10.03 -5.32
N LEU A 116 17.31 8.85 -5.66
CA LEU A 116 16.04 8.64 -6.34
C LEU A 116 14.93 8.60 -5.27
N ALA A 117 13.91 9.45 -5.44
CA ALA A 117 12.89 9.68 -4.42
C ALA A 117 12.07 8.43 -4.06
N PRO A 118 12.15 7.90 -2.83
CA PRO A 118 11.24 6.85 -2.35
C PRO A 118 9.86 7.41 -1.96
N THR A 119 9.79 8.72 -1.72
CA THR A 119 8.62 9.53 -1.35
C THR A 119 8.93 11.01 -1.61
N SER A 120 8.02 11.96 -1.38
CA SER A 120 8.22 13.37 -1.78
C SER A 120 7.87 14.40 -0.71
N GLU A 121 7.85 14.06 0.58
CA GLU A 121 7.56 15.01 1.67
C GLU A 121 8.52 16.19 1.65
N GLU A 122 9.84 15.92 1.58
CA GLU A 122 10.88 16.95 1.54
C GLU A 122 10.72 17.87 0.33
N MET A 123 10.47 17.28 -0.84
CA MET A 123 10.30 18.05 -2.07
C MET A 123 9.02 18.88 -2.05
N ALA A 124 7.94 18.38 -1.45
CA ALA A 124 6.71 19.13 -1.26
C ALA A 124 6.93 20.35 -0.37
N VAL A 125 7.65 20.18 0.76
CA VAL A 125 8.05 21.30 1.64
C VAL A 125 8.90 22.31 0.88
N ALA A 126 9.93 21.87 0.18
CA ALA A 126 10.82 22.75 -0.59
C ALA A 126 10.06 23.52 -1.69
N THR A 127 9.06 22.89 -2.30
CA THR A 127 8.22 23.51 -3.34
C THR A 127 7.29 24.58 -2.75
N VAL A 128 6.70 24.31 -1.58
CA VAL A 128 5.75 25.24 -0.93
C VAL A 128 6.49 26.41 -0.26
N ARG A 129 7.68 26.18 0.29
CA ARG A 129 8.46 27.15 1.08
C ARG A 129 8.57 28.56 0.46
N PRO A 130 8.90 28.77 -0.82
CA PRO A 130 9.00 30.11 -1.42
C PRO A 130 7.65 30.81 -1.63
N HIS A 131 6.54 30.09 -1.54
CA HIS A 131 5.19 30.59 -1.82
C HIS A 131 4.33 30.78 -0.57
N LEU A 132 4.68 30.14 0.56
CA LEU A 132 3.94 30.25 1.81
C LEU A 132 4.46 31.42 2.64
N ARG A 133 3.67 32.49 2.75
CA ARG A 133 4.04 33.72 3.48
C ARG A 133 3.14 33.99 4.68
N SER A 134 1.86 33.73 4.56
CA SER A 134 0.86 34.04 5.57
C SER A 134 -0.20 32.94 5.69
N HIS A 135 -1.00 33.01 6.76
CA HIS A 135 -2.15 32.13 6.95
C HIS A 135 -3.16 32.15 5.80
N ARG A 136 -3.16 33.22 4.97
CA ARG A 136 -4.06 33.36 3.81
C ARG A 136 -3.66 32.47 2.63
N ASP A 137 -2.43 32.00 2.62
CA ASP A 137 -1.92 31.08 1.59
C ASP A 137 -2.27 29.62 1.91
N LEU A 138 -2.85 29.35 3.09
CA LEU A 138 -3.25 28.03 3.55
C LEU A 138 -4.77 27.83 3.49
N PRO A 139 -5.27 26.59 3.28
CA PRO A 139 -4.51 25.38 3.12
C PRO A 139 -3.89 25.21 1.73
N VAL A 140 -2.69 24.62 1.63
CA VAL A 140 -2.10 24.17 0.37
C VAL A 140 -2.32 22.67 0.26
N ARG A 141 -2.87 22.20 -0.88
CA ARG A 141 -3.13 20.80 -1.18
C ARG A 141 -2.57 20.45 -2.54
N LEU A 142 -1.59 19.55 -2.57
CA LEU A 142 -0.87 19.14 -3.78
C LEU A 142 -1.12 17.64 -4.03
N ALA A 143 -1.26 17.26 -5.30
CA ALA A 143 -1.31 15.86 -5.71
C ALA A 143 -0.41 15.64 -6.92
N LEU A 144 0.20 14.44 -7.02
CA LEU A 144 1.08 14.07 -8.13
C LEU A 144 1.03 12.57 -8.36
N ASN A 145 1.20 12.19 -9.63
CA ASN A 145 1.41 10.81 -10.01
C ASN A 145 2.85 10.71 -10.55
N THR A 146 3.70 9.93 -9.90
CA THR A 146 5.13 9.87 -10.26
C THR A 146 5.74 8.51 -9.94
N THR A 147 6.88 8.23 -10.57
CA THR A 147 7.67 7.03 -10.25
C THR A 147 8.41 7.23 -8.94
N LYS A 148 8.37 6.23 -8.09
CA LYS A 148 9.11 6.12 -6.84
C LYS A 148 10.14 4.99 -6.92
N PHE A 149 11.19 5.14 -6.13
CA PHE A 149 12.31 4.21 -6.11
C PHE A 149 12.61 3.83 -4.66
N ARG A 150 12.64 2.54 -4.37
CA ARG A 150 13.02 2.02 -3.05
C ARG A 150 14.02 0.89 -3.23
N ASP A 151 15.11 0.90 -2.47
CA ASP A 151 16.06 -0.22 -2.48
C ASP A 151 15.50 -1.39 -1.68
N GLU A 152 14.47 -1.99 -2.26
CA GLU A 152 13.73 -3.09 -1.66
C GLU A 152 14.62 -4.33 -1.58
N THR A 153 14.90 -4.81 -0.37
CA THR A 153 15.77 -5.96 -0.12
C THR A 153 15.14 -7.29 -0.57
N SER A 154 13.81 -7.38 -0.57
CA SER A 154 13.08 -8.60 -0.92
C SER A 154 11.91 -8.30 -1.86
N PRO A 155 12.19 -7.88 -3.12
CA PRO A 155 11.15 -7.66 -4.12
C PRO A 155 10.48 -9.00 -4.46
N ARG A 156 9.14 -9.00 -4.50
CA ARG A 156 8.36 -10.23 -4.72
C ARG A 156 6.96 -9.95 -5.22
N GLY A 157 6.32 -11.00 -5.75
CA GLY A 157 4.92 -10.96 -6.17
C GLY A 157 4.65 -10.06 -7.37
N GLY A 158 5.59 -9.95 -8.32
CA GLY A 158 5.43 -9.11 -9.51
C GLY A 158 5.30 -7.63 -9.16
N LEU A 159 4.18 -7.00 -9.52
CA LEU A 159 3.93 -5.58 -9.28
C LEU A 159 3.55 -5.23 -7.84
N MET A 160 3.45 -6.21 -6.91
CA MET A 160 3.06 -5.98 -5.53
C MET A 160 4.13 -5.26 -4.71
N ARG A 161 5.39 -5.65 -4.88
CA ARG A 161 6.52 -5.10 -4.13
C ARG A 161 7.77 -5.02 -5.02
N GLY A 162 7.98 -3.87 -5.62
CA GLY A 162 9.08 -3.58 -6.55
C GLY A 162 9.99 -2.47 -6.07
N ARG A 163 11.13 -2.31 -6.77
CA ARG A 163 12.12 -1.24 -6.55
C ARG A 163 11.77 0.03 -7.30
N GLU A 164 11.07 -0.11 -8.41
CA GLU A 164 10.56 1.00 -9.23
C GLU A 164 9.07 0.80 -9.45
N PHE A 165 8.26 1.79 -9.08
CA PHE A 165 6.80 1.71 -9.16
C PHE A 165 6.17 3.11 -9.27
N THR A 166 4.97 3.19 -9.82
CA THR A 166 4.20 4.43 -9.89
C THR A 166 3.30 4.56 -8.67
N MET A 167 3.29 5.77 -8.07
CA MET A 167 2.44 6.14 -6.95
C MET A 167 1.68 7.44 -7.27
N ALA A 168 0.40 7.48 -6.89
CA ALA A 168 -0.33 8.73 -6.75
C ALA A 168 -0.22 9.16 -5.29
N ASP A 169 0.49 10.23 -5.03
CA ASP A 169 0.70 10.78 -3.70
C ASP A 169 0.15 12.22 -3.61
N ALA A 170 -0.27 12.58 -2.38
CA ALA A 170 -0.76 13.92 -2.11
C ALA A 170 -0.23 14.43 -0.77
N TYR A 171 -0.07 15.76 -0.68
CA TYR A 171 0.51 16.46 0.46
C TYR A 171 -0.34 17.65 0.83
N THR A 172 -0.57 17.87 2.13
CA THR A 172 -1.33 19.00 2.64
C THR A 172 -0.50 19.82 3.61
N PHE A 173 -0.77 21.13 3.62
CA PHE A 173 -0.20 22.09 4.56
C PHE A 173 -1.32 22.93 5.11
N ASP A 174 -1.47 22.97 6.43
CA ASP A 174 -2.61 23.55 7.12
C ASP A 174 -2.14 24.46 8.26
N ALA A 175 -2.90 25.52 8.55
CA ALA A 175 -2.52 26.51 9.55
C ALA A 175 -2.62 26.00 11.00
N ASN A 176 -3.48 25.01 11.24
CA ASN A 176 -3.77 24.49 12.57
C ASN A 176 -4.28 23.04 12.52
N ARG A 177 -4.46 22.43 13.70
CA ARG A 177 -4.89 21.03 13.79
C ARG A 177 -6.27 20.78 13.18
N ALA A 178 -7.21 21.71 13.31
CA ALA A 178 -8.55 21.53 12.75
C ALA A 178 -8.50 21.47 11.21
N GLY A 179 -7.74 22.37 10.57
CA GLY A 179 -7.50 22.37 9.13
C GLY A 179 -6.80 21.08 8.66
N MET A 180 -5.76 20.64 9.40
CA MET A 180 -5.08 19.37 9.09
C MET A 180 -6.05 18.19 9.13
N LEU A 181 -6.88 18.07 10.15
CA LEU A 181 -7.86 16.98 10.25
C LEU A 181 -8.92 17.04 9.14
N GLU A 182 -9.33 18.25 8.71
CA GLU A 182 -10.18 18.41 7.53
C GLU A 182 -9.48 17.91 6.27
N SER A 183 -8.22 18.30 6.06
CA SER A 183 -7.40 17.84 4.93
C SER A 183 -7.16 16.34 4.94
N ILE A 184 -6.92 15.72 6.10
CA ILE A 184 -6.84 14.25 6.27
C ILE A 184 -8.17 13.60 5.87
N GLY A 185 -9.31 14.18 6.25
CA GLY A 185 -10.63 13.71 5.81
C GLY A 185 -10.79 13.78 4.29
N LEU A 186 -10.27 14.84 3.64
CA LEU A 186 -10.27 14.96 2.17
C LEU A 186 -9.35 13.92 1.52
N LEU A 187 -8.15 13.68 2.05
CA LEU A 187 -7.24 12.64 1.57
C LEU A 187 -7.91 11.25 1.61
N ASN A 188 -8.54 10.90 2.72
CA ASN A 188 -9.25 9.62 2.85
C ASN A 188 -10.40 9.49 1.82
N ARG A 189 -11.18 10.55 1.61
CA ARG A 189 -12.25 10.55 0.58
C ARG A 189 -11.67 10.44 -0.82
N ALA A 190 -10.64 11.22 -1.15
CA ALA A 190 -10.00 11.18 -2.46
C ALA A 190 -9.41 9.79 -2.77
N CYS A 191 -8.73 9.16 -1.79
CA CYS A 191 -8.26 7.79 -1.92
C CYS A 191 -9.41 6.79 -2.15
N THR A 192 -10.50 6.91 -1.39
CA THR A 192 -11.67 6.03 -1.53
C THR A 192 -12.33 6.16 -2.89
N ASP A 193 -12.52 7.40 -3.35
CA ASP A 193 -13.13 7.68 -4.66
C ASP A 193 -12.23 7.22 -5.81
N ALA A 194 -10.92 7.45 -5.69
CA ALA A 194 -9.93 6.95 -6.64
C ALA A 194 -9.96 5.42 -6.73
N LEU A 195 -9.89 4.72 -5.59
CA LEU A 195 -9.91 3.25 -5.53
C LEU A 195 -11.23 2.67 -6.06
N THR A 196 -12.36 3.28 -5.72
CA THR A 196 -13.67 2.92 -6.28
C THR A 196 -13.72 3.15 -7.78
N GLY A 197 -13.23 4.30 -8.25
CA GLY A 197 -13.18 4.66 -9.67
C GLY A 197 -12.34 3.71 -10.51
N ILE A 198 -11.22 3.20 -9.98
CA ILE A 198 -10.42 2.18 -10.66
C ILE A 198 -11.02 0.78 -10.56
N GLY A 199 -12.13 0.59 -9.83
CA GLY A 199 -12.85 -0.67 -9.75
C GLY A 199 -12.53 -1.54 -8.54
N LEU A 200 -11.78 -1.05 -7.56
CA LEU A 200 -11.55 -1.73 -6.28
C LEU A 200 -12.67 -1.34 -5.31
N HIS A 201 -13.65 -2.23 -5.18
CA HIS A 201 -14.78 -2.04 -4.26
C HIS A 201 -14.57 -2.84 -2.96
N GLY A 202 -15.24 -2.41 -1.89
CA GLY A 202 -15.12 -3.08 -0.59
C GLY A 202 -13.77 -2.85 0.09
N VAL A 203 -13.08 -1.76 -0.27
CA VAL A 203 -11.83 -1.36 0.39
C VAL A 203 -12.12 -1.07 1.86
N VAL A 204 -11.34 -1.70 2.73
CA VAL A 204 -11.43 -1.56 4.18
C VAL A 204 -10.44 -0.52 4.64
N GLN A 205 -10.91 0.48 5.38
CA GLN A 205 -10.03 1.42 6.07
C GLN A 205 -9.71 0.87 7.47
N ALA A 206 -8.43 0.91 7.83
CA ALA A 206 -7.96 0.44 9.11
C ALA A 206 -6.83 1.33 9.65
N PRO A 207 -6.80 1.63 10.95
CA PRO A 207 -5.65 2.24 11.57
C PRO A 207 -4.43 1.35 11.42
N ALA A 208 -3.26 1.96 11.21
CA ALA A 208 -2.00 1.25 11.01
C ALA A 208 -0.80 1.97 11.63
N ASP A 209 0.35 1.31 11.62
CA ASP A 209 1.62 1.96 11.99
C ASP A 209 2.14 2.79 10.82
N GLY A 210 2.58 4.02 11.09
CA GLY A 210 3.15 4.93 10.10
C GLY A 210 4.61 4.66 9.73
N GLY A 211 5.27 3.73 10.41
CA GLY A 211 6.67 3.39 10.19
C GLY A 211 7.59 4.61 10.21
N ALA A 212 8.57 4.65 9.31
CA ALA A 212 9.52 5.77 9.18
C ALA A 212 8.91 7.06 8.60
N ILE A 213 7.67 7.02 8.10
CA ILE A 213 7.01 8.18 7.48
C ILE A 213 6.39 9.08 8.54
N SER A 214 5.69 8.52 9.52
CA SER A 214 5.00 9.29 10.55
C SER A 214 4.91 8.58 11.89
N ALA A 215 5.17 9.32 12.97
CA ALA A 215 4.83 8.89 14.31
C ALA A 215 3.36 9.16 14.68
N GLY A 216 2.62 9.91 13.88
CA GLY A 216 1.21 10.25 14.06
C GLY A 216 0.25 9.11 13.68
N PRO A 217 -1.07 9.33 13.87
CA PRO A 217 -2.09 8.41 13.40
C PRO A 217 -2.03 8.21 11.89
N THR A 218 -2.30 6.98 11.45
CA THR A 218 -2.36 6.66 10.02
C THR A 218 -3.55 5.75 9.70
N THR A 219 -3.96 5.75 8.44
CA THR A 219 -5.05 4.90 7.95
C THR A 219 -4.65 4.21 6.66
N GLU A 220 -4.59 2.89 6.69
CA GLU A 220 -4.45 2.07 5.49
C GLU A 220 -5.79 1.83 4.80
N HIS A 221 -5.73 1.76 3.48
CA HIS A 221 -6.83 1.30 2.63
C HIS A 221 -6.45 -0.08 2.09
N LEU A 222 -7.21 -1.09 2.46
CA LEU A 222 -6.89 -2.49 2.27
C LEU A 222 -7.93 -3.19 1.41
N VAL A 223 -7.47 -3.98 0.45
CA VAL A 223 -8.31 -4.94 -0.29
C VAL A 223 -8.09 -6.31 0.31
N LEU A 224 -9.16 -6.92 0.86
CA LEU A 224 -9.08 -8.28 1.38
C LEU A 224 -8.93 -9.27 0.22
N ALA A 225 -7.84 -10.05 0.23
CA ALA A 225 -7.52 -10.99 -0.82
C ALA A 225 -6.51 -12.03 -0.31
N ASP A 226 -6.70 -13.29 -0.69
CA ASP A 226 -5.87 -14.44 -0.34
C ASP A 226 -4.45 -14.43 -0.96
N PHE A 227 -4.19 -13.49 -1.84
CA PHE A 227 -2.87 -13.21 -2.41
C PHE A 227 -2.23 -11.94 -1.82
N GLY A 228 -2.78 -11.39 -0.73
CA GLY A 228 -2.27 -10.23 -0.02
C GLY A 228 -0.88 -10.46 0.57
N GLN A 229 -0.16 -9.37 0.77
CA GLN A 229 1.17 -9.40 1.42
C GLN A 229 1.18 -8.73 2.79
N SER A 230 0.03 -8.19 3.19
CA SER A 230 -0.24 -7.62 4.50
C SER A 230 -1.29 -8.47 5.21
N SER A 231 -1.33 -8.39 6.54
CA SER A 231 -2.37 -9.02 7.35
C SER A 231 -3.08 -7.95 8.15
N ILE A 232 -4.41 -8.03 8.18
CA ILE A 232 -5.24 -7.20 9.04
C ILE A 232 -5.94 -8.09 10.06
N LEU A 233 -5.98 -7.64 11.30
CA LEU A 233 -6.78 -8.26 12.33
C LEU A 233 -8.18 -7.64 12.37
N ALA A 234 -9.20 -8.46 12.48
CA ALA A 234 -10.58 -8.04 12.69
C ALA A 234 -11.22 -8.86 13.79
N CYS A 235 -11.91 -8.19 14.72
CA CYS A 235 -12.69 -8.86 15.73
C CYS A 235 -13.92 -9.52 15.10
N ASP A 236 -14.12 -10.81 15.35
CA ASP A 236 -15.21 -11.61 14.81
C ASP A 236 -16.60 -11.25 15.37
N TYR A 237 -16.65 -10.46 16.46
CA TYR A 237 -17.88 -10.02 17.09
C TYR A 237 -18.22 -8.54 16.82
N CYS A 238 -17.33 -7.60 17.16
CA CYS A 238 -17.61 -6.16 17.04
C CYS A 238 -17.06 -5.53 15.76
N GLY A 239 -16.32 -6.26 14.93
CA GLY A 239 -15.73 -5.77 13.69
C GLY A 239 -14.60 -4.76 13.88
N HIS A 240 -14.14 -4.51 15.13
CA HIS A 240 -12.97 -3.67 15.39
C HIS A 240 -11.74 -4.24 14.69
N ARG A 241 -11.04 -3.42 13.93
CA ARG A 241 -9.98 -3.89 13.05
C ARG A 241 -8.81 -2.94 12.99
N GLY A 242 -7.64 -3.46 12.59
CA GLY A 242 -6.41 -2.67 12.42
C GLY A 242 -5.17 -3.54 12.30
N ASP A 243 -4.03 -2.88 12.22
CA ASP A 243 -2.72 -3.51 12.36
C ASP A 243 -2.53 -4.01 13.81
N GLY A 244 -2.01 -5.22 13.96
CA GLY A 244 -1.70 -5.80 15.27
C GLY A 244 -0.74 -4.95 16.10
N ALA A 245 0.13 -4.18 15.45
CA ALA A 245 1.08 -3.30 16.14
C ALA A 245 0.42 -2.16 16.92
N ILE A 246 -0.86 -1.83 16.60
CA ILE A 246 -1.58 -0.73 17.26
C ILE A 246 -2.84 -1.20 18.00
N LEU A 247 -3.38 -2.37 17.66
CA LEU A 247 -4.58 -2.91 18.31
C LEU A 247 -4.27 -3.37 19.73
N SER A 248 -5.09 -2.97 20.68
CA SER A 248 -5.09 -3.57 22.01
C SER A 248 -5.75 -4.95 21.97
N ALA A 249 -5.11 -5.91 22.60
CA ALA A 249 -5.66 -7.25 22.79
C ALA A 249 -5.59 -7.65 24.25
N THR A 250 -6.47 -8.58 24.64
CA THR A 250 -6.44 -9.22 25.95
C THR A 250 -6.28 -10.73 25.79
N PHE A 251 -6.05 -11.41 26.90
CA PHE A 251 -5.75 -12.82 26.86
C PHE A 251 -6.96 -13.62 27.30
N PRO A 252 -7.24 -14.78 26.66
CA PRO A 252 -8.27 -15.68 27.11
C PRO A 252 -8.07 -16.00 28.61
N ALA A 253 -9.17 -16.07 29.36
CA ALA A 253 -9.14 -16.44 30.78
C ALA A 253 -8.57 -17.86 31.03
N THR A 254 -8.53 -18.69 30.01
CA THR A 254 -7.86 -20.02 30.03
C THR A 254 -6.44 -19.86 29.50
N SER A 255 -5.47 -19.87 30.41
CA SER A 255 -4.05 -19.95 30.04
C SER A 255 -3.76 -21.18 29.16
N PRO A 256 -2.80 -21.12 28.23
CA PRO A 256 -2.33 -22.31 27.53
C PRO A 256 -1.88 -23.37 28.54
N PRO A 257 -1.93 -24.67 28.19
CA PRO A 257 -1.52 -25.72 29.08
C PRO A 257 -0.02 -25.53 29.42
N GLY A 258 0.27 -25.38 30.72
CA GLY A 258 1.63 -25.15 31.23
C GLY A 258 1.83 -23.75 31.80
N GLU A 259 2.95 -23.58 32.53
CA GLU A 259 3.34 -22.24 33.01
C GLU A 259 3.88 -21.41 31.84
N PRO A 260 3.34 -20.16 31.60
CA PRO A 260 3.84 -19.30 30.53
C PRO A 260 5.31 -18.92 30.76
N VAL A 261 6.08 -18.85 29.71
CA VAL A 261 7.47 -18.38 29.76
C VAL A 261 7.49 -16.86 29.62
N VAL A 262 8.21 -16.19 30.51
CA VAL A 262 8.43 -14.74 30.49
C VAL A 262 9.83 -14.45 29.95
N ASN A 263 9.89 -13.70 28.85
CA ASN A 263 11.11 -13.20 28.25
C ASN A 263 11.38 -11.76 28.64
N VAL A 264 12.65 -11.39 28.63
CA VAL A 264 13.13 -10.01 28.82
C VAL A 264 13.88 -9.57 27.56
N ILE A 265 13.44 -8.46 26.99
CA ILE A 265 14.06 -7.84 25.81
C ILE A 265 14.45 -6.41 26.20
N VAL A 266 15.69 -6.00 25.88
CA VAL A 266 16.20 -4.69 26.28
C VAL A 266 16.37 -3.78 25.08
N PHE A 267 15.85 -2.56 25.18
CA PHE A 267 15.96 -1.51 24.19
C PHE A 267 16.87 -0.39 24.67
N ALA A 268 17.63 0.19 23.76
CA ALA A 268 18.26 1.50 23.92
C ALA A 268 17.19 2.56 23.57
N VAL A 269 16.71 3.29 24.55
CA VAL A 269 15.66 4.30 24.40
C VAL A 269 16.28 5.69 24.44
N THR A 270 16.25 6.40 23.32
CA THR A 270 16.73 7.78 23.22
C THR A 270 15.53 8.72 23.41
N GLY A 271 15.57 9.53 24.47
CA GLY A 271 14.54 10.51 24.79
C GLY A 271 14.62 11.78 23.93
N PRO A 272 13.61 12.66 24.02
CA PRO A 272 13.57 13.92 23.28
C PRO A 272 14.70 14.90 23.64
N ASP A 273 15.35 14.70 24.79
CA ASP A 273 16.53 15.43 25.28
C ASP A 273 17.85 14.89 24.70
N GLY A 274 17.79 13.85 23.87
CA GLY A 274 18.95 13.17 23.29
C GLY A 274 19.65 12.19 24.24
N THR A 275 19.15 11.99 25.46
CA THR A 275 19.71 10.98 26.38
C THR A 275 19.24 9.59 26.01
N THR A 276 20.16 8.63 25.99
CA THR A 276 19.84 7.21 25.75
C THR A 276 19.89 6.44 27.07
N ARG A 277 18.82 5.69 27.37
CA ARG A 277 18.71 4.84 28.55
C ARG A 277 18.30 3.43 28.16
N PRO A 278 18.85 2.39 28.80
CA PRO A 278 18.39 1.03 28.59
C PRO A 278 17.03 0.84 29.28
N THR A 279 16.08 0.25 28.56
CA THR A 279 14.75 -0.09 29.06
C THR A 279 14.45 -1.54 28.76
N ALA A 280 14.15 -2.33 29.79
CA ALA A 280 13.76 -3.73 29.66
C ALA A 280 12.24 -3.85 29.45
N VAL A 281 11.82 -4.77 28.64
CA VAL A 281 10.41 -5.16 28.45
C VAL A 281 10.25 -6.62 28.82
N CYS A 282 9.44 -6.89 29.85
CA CYS A 282 9.03 -8.23 30.24
C CYS A 282 7.74 -8.61 29.52
N ILE A 283 7.76 -9.70 28.74
CA ILE A 283 6.66 -10.12 27.89
C ILE A 283 6.57 -11.66 27.84
N ARG A 284 5.40 -12.22 27.58
CA ARG A 284 5.28 -13.67 27.31
C ARG A 284 6.09 -14.04 26.07
N SER A 285 6.74 -15.19 26.10
CA SER A 285 7.64 -15.64 25.02
C SER A 285 6.96 -15.94 23.69
N ASP A 286 5.65 -16.18 23.71
CA ASP A 286 4.82 -16.43 22.52
C ASP A 286 4.30 -15.13 21.85
N LEU A 287 4.66 -13.96 22.38
CA LEU A 287 4.23 -12.66 21.88
C LEU A 287 5.42 -11.85 21.35
N THR A 288 5.11 -10.91 20.48
CA THR A 288 6.06 -9.94 19.90
C THR A 288 5.80 -8.56 20.47
N ILE A 289 6.85 -7.80 20.76
CA ILE A 289 6.73 -6.41 21.21
C ILE A 289 6.34 -5.51 20.03
N SER A 290 5.33 -4.67 20.25
CA SER A 290 5.05 -3.53 19.39
C SER A 290 5.92 -2.35 19.81
N THR A 291 6.93 -2.02 19.02
CA THR A 291 7.76 -0.82 19.26
C THR A 291 6.93 0.46 19.21
N ARG A 292 5.86 0.46 18.43
CA ARG A 292 4.88 1.56 18.36
C ARG A 292 4.17 1.80 19.68
N LYS A 293 3.61 0.75 20.30
CA LYS A 293 2.95 0.84 21.60
C LYS A 293 3.94 1.16 22.70
N LEU A 294 5.14 0.58 22.65
CA LEU A 294 6.21 0.87 23.61
C LEU A 294 6.62 2.35 23.53
N ALA A 295 6.82 2.90 22.34
CA ALA A 295 7.12 4.33 22.16
C ALA A 295 5.98 5.22 22.69
N ALA A 296 4.72 4.84 22.46
CA ALA A 296 3.56 5.57 22.98
C ALA A 296 3.49 5.53 24.52
N THR A 297 3.85 4.40 25.13
CA THR A 297 3.94 4.23 26.60
C THR A 297 5.02 5.11 27.23
N LEU A 298 6.17 5.23 26.57
CA LEU A 298 7.30 6.04 27.03
C LEU A 298 7.08 7.54 26.80
N GLY A 299 6.16 7.90 25.89
CA GLY A 299 5.82 9.28 25.57
C GLY A 299 6.39 9.77 24.24
N PRO A 300 5.97 10.95 23.78
CA PRO A 300 6.34 11.45 22.46
C PRO A 300 7.84 11.79 22.36
N GLY A 301 8.43 11.54 21.19
CA GLY A 301 9.81 11.89 20.90
C GLY A 301 10.85 10.85 21.34
N HIS A 302 10.43 9.69 21.84
CA HIS A 302 11.34 8.58 22.14
C HIS A 302 11.65 7.78 20.89
N HIS A 303 12.93 7.47 20.70
CA HIS A 303 13.44 6.58 19.65
C HIS A 303 13.91 5.27 20.28
N LEU A 304 13.54 4.14 19.66
CA LEU A 304 13.76 2.81 20.20
C LEU A 304 14.66 2.02 19.25
N GLU A 305 15.77 1.51 19.77
CA GLU A 305 16.62 0.56 19.09
C GLU A 305 16.79 -0.68 19.98
N LEU A 306 16.79 -1.88 19.38
CA LEU A 306 17.10 -3.07 20.14
C LEU A 306 18.55 -2.95 20.64
N LEU A 307 18.78 -3.18 21.95
CA LEU A 307 20.14 -3.14 22.48
C LEU A 307 20.95 -4.29 21.90
N ASP A 308 22.21 -4.01 21.51
CA ASP A 308 23.10 -5.03 21.00
C ASP A 308 23.29 -6.14 22.06
N PRO A 309 23.09 -7.42 21.71
CA PRO A 309 23.30 -8.52 22.63
C PRO A 309 24.70 -8.56 23.25
N GLU A 310 25.72 -8.01 22.58
CA GLU A 310 27.11 -7.93 23.08
C GLU A 310 27.26 -6.91 24.23
N ASP A 311 26.38 -5.94 24.35
CA ASP A 311 26.42 -4.93 25.42
C ASP A 311 25.74 -5.41 26.72
N LEU A 312 24.86 -6.41 26.66
CA LEU A 312 24.09 -6.90 27.80
C LEU A 312 24.95 -7.44 28.95
N PRO A 313 26.04 -8.22 28.72
CA PRO A 313 26.88 -8.69 29.81
C PRO A 313 27.57 -7.56 30.61
N GLY A 314 27.97 -6.49 29.91
CA GLY A 314 28.55 -5.30 30.55
C GLY A 314 27.55 -4.52 31.37
N LEU A 315 26.30 -4.42 30.92
CA LEU A 315 25.24 -3.67 31.53
C LEU A 315 24.54 -4.41 32.68
N LEU A 316 24.18 -5.69 32.48
CA LEU A 316 23.32 -6.46 33.37
C LEU A 316 24.01 -7.71 33.95
N GLY A 317 25.25 -7.98 33.54
CA GLY A 317 26.01 -9.16 34.00
C GLY A 317 25.58 -10.49 33.39
N LYS A 318 24.68 -10.48 32.40
CA LYS A 318 24.11 -11.67 31.77
C LYS A 318 23.97 -11.48 30.25
N SER A 319 24.00 -12.58 29.49
CA SER A 319 23.86 -12.62 28.06
C SER A 319 22.36 -12.56 27.62
N ALA A 320 22.13 -12.22 26.38
CA ALA A 320 20.80 -12.34 25.78
C ALA A 320 20.23 -13.76 25.91
N GLY A 321 18.91 -13.86 26.17
CA GLY A 321 18.25 -15.17 26.38
C GLY A 321 18.41 -15.77 27.77
N THR A 322 19.27 -15.19 28.65
CA THR A 322 19.43 -15.64 30.05
C THR A 322 18.93 -14.62 31.07
N LEU A 323 18.42 -13.47 30.58
CA LEU A 323 17.90 -12.41 31.43
C LEU A 323 16.56 -12.81 32.06
N THR A 324 16.44 -12.47 33.34
CA THR A 324 15.17 -12.54 34.07
C THR A 324 14.69 -11.16 34.47
N PRO A 325 13.42 -10.97 34.82
CA PRO A 325 12.92 -9.66 35.29
C PRO A 325 13.74 -9.11 36.49
N TRP A 326 14.27 -9.96 37.34
CA TRP A 326 15.07 -9.55 38.51
C TRP A 326 16.46 -9.02 38.17
N ASP A 327 16.99 -9.36 37.02
CA ASP A 327 18.30 -8.85 36.57
C ASP A 327 18.19 -7.37 36.11
N CYS A 328 16.98 -6.89 35.83
CA CYS A 328 16.72 -5.57 35.26
C CYS A 328 16.37 -4.48 36.30
N THR A 329 16.46 -4.76 37.58
CA THR A 329 16.05 -3.83 38.67
C THR A 329 16.87 -2.52 38.74
N ARG A 330 17.92 -2.39 37.95
CA ARG A 330 18.80 -1.19 37.89
C ARG A 330 18.53 -0.31 36.65
N ILE A 331 17.63 -0.72 35.78
CA ILE A 331 17.23 0.00 34.58
C ILE A 331 15.70 0.18 34.56
N ASP A 332 15.21 1.00 33.65
CA ASP A 332 13.77 1.14 33.45
C ASP A 332 13.14 -0.18 32.96
N VAL A 333 11.99 -0.56 33.51
CA VAL A 333 11.30 -1.80 33.16
C VAL A 333 9.84 -1.54 32.82
N VAL A 334 9.38 -2.11 31.73
CA VAL A 334 7.97 -2.15 31.32
C VAL A 334 7.51 -3.60 31.38
N HIS A 335 6.39 -3.85 32.05
CA HIS A 335 5.79 -5.17 32.11
C HIS A 335 4.57 -5.21 31.19
N ASP A 336 4.61 -6.04 30.14
CA ASP A 336 3.44 -6.19 29.29
C ASP A 336 2.22 -6.72 30.06
N HIS A 337 1.02 -6.33 29.66
CA HIS A 337 -0.23 -6.83 30.27
C HIS A 337 -0.29 -8.38 30.27
N SER A 338 0.38 -9.04 29.32
CA SER A 338 0.43 -10.50 29.21
C SER A 338 1.11 -11.19 30.41
N VAL A 339 1.97 -10.45 31.11
CA VAL A 339 2.72 -11.02 32.25
C VAL A 339 2.24 -10.49 33.59
N SER A 340 1.60 -9.33 33.64
CA SER A 340 1.23 -8.68 34.91
C SER A 340 0.17 -9.45 35.72
N GLY A 341 -0.67 -10.25 35.07
CA GLY A 341 -1.70 -11.07 35.71
C GLY A 341 -1.28 -12.52 36.01
N LEU A 342 -0.01 -12.88 35.79
CA LEU A 342 0.45 -14.24 36.01
C LEU A 342 0.77 -14.49 37.49
N ASP A 343 0.12 -15.48 38.10
CA ASP A 343 0.43 -15.93 39.47
C ASP A 343 1.72 -16.73 39.49
N ARG A 344 1.95 -17.55 38.45
CA ARG A 344 3.12 -18.40 38.28
C ARG A 344 3.57 -18.41 36.83
N PHE A 345 4.87 -18.43 36.61
CA PHE A 345 5.48 -18.45 35.29
C PHE A 345 6.87 -19.04 35.30
N THR A 346 7.39 -19.32 34.12
CA THR A 346 8.72 -19.86 33.86
C THR A 346 9.65 -18.74 33.40
N ILE A 347 10.89 -18.72 33.83
CA ILE A 347 11.94 -17.78 33.45
C ILE A 347 13.18 -18.51 32.96
N ALA A 348 14.08 -17.81 32.27
CA ALA A 348 15.41 -18.35 31.97
C ALA A 348 16.22 -18.64 33.27
N ASP A 349 16.96 -19.73 33.29
CA ASP A 349 17.87 -20.10 34.42
C ASP A 349 19.30 -20.41 33.92
N GLY A 350 19.58 -20.14 32.67
CA GLY A 350 20.83 -20.34 31.96
C GLY A 350 20.62 -20.30 30.45
N PRO A 351 21.64 -20.54 29.63
CA PRO A 351 21.55 -20.45 28.18
C PRO A 351 20.50 -21.38 27.55
N GLU A 352 20.25 -22.53 28.15
CA GLU A 352 19.28 -23.53 27.68
C GLU A 352 18.34 -24.03 28.80
N ASP A 353 18.50 -23.52 30.02
CA ASP A 353 17.75 -23.98 31.18
C ASP A 353 16.59 -23.04 31.52
N LEU A 354 15.48 -23.61 31.96
CA LEU A 354 14.28 -22.93 32.39
C LEU A 354 13.93 -23.25 33.84
N ARG A 355 13.58 -22.20 34.59
CA ARG A 355 13.12 -22.30 35.98
C ARG A 355 11.62 -22.03 36.04
N THR A 356 10.89 -23.05 36.48
CA THR A 356 9.44 -22.97 36.70
C THR A 356 9.09 -22.44 38.10
N GLY A 357 7.84 -21.97 38.28
CA GLY A 357 7.33 -21.56 39.57
C GLY A 357 7.77 -20.18 40.04
N ALA A 358 8.29 -19.34 39.17
CA ALA A 358 8.52 -17.93 39.46
C ALA A 358 7.18 -17.20 39.71
N SER A 359 7.18 -16.19 40.58
CA SER A 359 5.99 -15.38 40.91
C SER A 359 6.41 -13.95 41.21
N TRP A 360 5.61 -12.99 40.84
CA TRP A 360 5.84 -11.56 41.14
C TRP A 360 5.82 -11.24 42.64
N ALA A 361 5.05 -12.00 43.43
CA ALA A 361 4.99 -11.88 44.88
C ALA A 361 6.26 -12.40 45.59
N GLY A 362 7.20 -12.95 44.82
CA GLY A 362 8.38 -13.63 45.33
C GLY A 362 8.15 -15.13 45.42
N ALA A 363 9.11 -15.90 44.91
CA ALA A 363 9.16 -17.35 45.01
C ALA A 363 10.52 -17.77 45.53
N THR A 364 10.71 -19.07 45.84
CA THR A 364 11.91 -19.65 46.42
C THR A 364 13.20 -19.00 45.91
N GLY A 365 13.77 -18.09 46.68
CA GLY A 365 15.02 -17.39 46.36
C GLY A 365 14.92 -16.13 45.49
N LEU A 366 13.70 -15.63 45.16
CA LEU A 366 13.46 -14.38 44.43
C LEU A 366 12.64 -13.42 45.31
N PRO A 367 13.04 -12.14 45.43
CA PRO A 367 12.24 -11.13 46.14
C PRO A 367 10.99 -10.74 45.37
N PRO A 368 9.99 -10.10 46.01
CA PRO A 368 8.87 -9.44 45.32
C PRO A 368 9.40 -8.40 44.32
N LEU A 369 8.67 -8.24 43.21
CA LEU A 369 8.99 -7.27 42.16
C LEU A 369 7.77 -6.37 41.90
N ASP A 370 7.97 -5.06 41.92
CA ASP A 370 6.94 -4.11 41.55
C ASP A 370 6.74 -4.10 40.02
N LEU A 371 5.49 -4.12 39.59
CA LEU A 371 5.13 -4.16 38.17
C LEU A 371 4.74 -2.79 37.65
N HIS A 372 5.17 -2.47 36.44
CA HIS A 372 4.75 -1.32 35.65
C HIS A 372 4.01 -1.84 34.40
N PRO A 373 2.69 -2.16 34.51
CA PRO A 373 1.95 -2.78 33.43
C PRO A 373 1.68 -1.80 32.28
N ALA A 374 1.87 -2.26 31.04
CA ALA A 374 1.49 -1.53 29.84
C ALA A 374 1.05 -2.49 28.72
N ASP A 375 0.28 -2.00 27.79
CA ASP A 375 -0.06 -2.73 26.55
C ASP A 375 1.04 -2.48 25.52
N VAL A 376 2.02 -3.39 25.43
CA VAL A 376 3.16 -3.25 24.51
C VAL A 376 3.33 -4.46 23.58
N HIS A 377 2.45 -5.47 23.64
CA HIS A 377 2.48 -6.58 22.71
C HIS A 377 1.76 -6.26 21.40
N THR A 378 2.20 -6.91 20.33
CA THR A 378 1.49 -6.91 19.04
C THR A 378 0.29 -7.85 19.15
N ALA A 379 -0.91 -7.34 18.84
CA ALA A 379 -2.10 -8.20 18.77
C ALA A 379 -1.93 -9.24 17.64
N ALA A 380 -2.47 -10.44 17.86
CA ALA A 380 -2.34 -11.57 16.94
C ALA A 380 -3.68 -12.31 16.78
N ASP A 381 -3.72 -13.21 15.78
CA ASP A 381 -4.86 -14.10 15.56
C ASP A 381 -5.18 -14.91 16.81
N GLY A 382 -6.46 -15.02 17.15
CA GLY A 382 -6.94 -15.79 18.29
C GLY A 382 -6.89 -15.07 19.65
N LEU A 383 -6.23 -13.90 19.78
CA LEU A 383 -6.29 -13.08 20.98
C LEU A 383 -7.67 -12.44 21.15
N ASP A 384 -8.10 -12.23 22.40
CA ASP A 384 -9.35 -11.59 22.71
C ASP A 384 -9.29 -10.09 22.34
N CYS A 385 -10.41 -9.56 21.87
CA CYS A 385 -10.50 -8.17 21.44
C CYS A 385 -10.39 -7.22 22.63
N GLY A 386 -9.45 -6.29 22.61
CA GLY A 386 -9.29 -5.29 23.66
C GLY A 386 -10.45 -4.28 23.75
N ARG A 387 -11.38 -4.27 22.78
CA ARG A 387 -12.51 -3.34 22.70
C ARG A 387 -13.84 -3.94 23.16
N CYS A 388 -14.02 -5.26 23.03
CA CYS A 388 -15.25 -5.93 23.46
C CYS A 388 -14.92 -7.26 24.19
N PRO A 389 -15.76 -7.68 25.17
CA PRO A 389 -15.46 -8.84 25.98
C PRO A 389 -15.79 -10.19 25.31
N ALA A 390 -16.41 -10.19 24.12
CA ALA A 390 -16.99 -11.38 23.52
C ALA A 390 -16.29 -11.87 22.25
N GLY A 391 -15.47 -11.02 21.60
CA GLY A 391 -14.90 -11.32 20.31
C GLY A 391 -13.40 -11.60 20.37
N ARG A 392 -12.92 -12.31 19.34
CA ARG A 392 -11.49 -12.59 19.11
C ARG A 392 -11.04 -12.01 17.81
N TYR A 393 -9.76 -11.66 17.74
CA TYR A 393 -9.14 -11.24 16.50
C TYR A 393 -8.97 -12.43 15.55
N ARG A 394 -9.29 -12.17 14.27
CA ARG A 394 -9.03 -13.08 13.16
C ARG A 394 -8.16 -12.35 12.15
N ALA A 395 -7.05 -12.99 11.79
CA ALA A 395 -6.17 -12.49 10.74
C ALA A 395 -6.77 -12.78 9.36
N THR A 396 -6.71 -11.79 8.50
CA THR A 396 -7.12 -11.90 7.09
C THR A 396 -6.04 -11.30 6.22
N GLU A 397 -5.68 -11.99 5.16
CA GLU A 397 -4.73 -11.46 4.19
C GLU A 397 -5.34 -10.28 3.42
N ALA A 398 -4.52 -9.28 3.15
CA ALA A 398 -4.94 -8.06 2.50
C ALA A 398 -3.81 -7.48 1.62
N VAL A 399 -4.22 -6.68 0.65
CA VAL A 399 -3.32 -5.82 -0.12
C VAL A 399 -3.53 -4.39 0.34
N GLU A 400 -2.49 -3.76 0.89
CA GLU A 400 -2.45 -2.33 1.14
C GLU A 400 -2.36 -1.60 -0.21
N VAL A 401 -3.43 -0.91 -0.60
CA VAL A 401 -3.50 -0.20 -1.89
C VAL A 401 -3.31 1.31 -1.74
N ALA A 402 -3.61 1.87 -0.56
CA ALA A 402 -3.31 3.25 -0.23
C ALA A 402 -3.09 3.42 1.28
N HIS A 403 -2.40 4.51 1.64
CA HIS A 403 -2.13 4.87 3.03
C HIS A 403 -2.23 6.39 3.21
N VAL A 404 -2.85 6.84 4.29
CA VAL A 404 -3.02 8.26 4.67
C VAL A 404 -2.34 8.48 6.02
N PHE A 405 -1.58 9.58 6.15
CA PHE A 405 -0.75 9.87 7.31
C PHE A 405 -1.01 11.27 7.87
N GLU A 406 -1.15 11.37 9.19
CA GLU A 406 -1.01 12.63 9.91
C GLU A 406 0.49 12.87 10.18
N LEU A 407 1.10 13.82 9.49
CA LEU A 407 2.53 14.13 9.64
C LEU A 407 2.80 15.18 10.73
N GLY A 408 1.78 15.97 11.10
CA GLY A 408 1.94 17.07 12.02
C GLY A 408 3.00 18.07 11.53
N THR A 409 3.93 18.46 12.41
CA THR A 409 5.02 19.36 12.07
C THR A 409 6.36 18.65 11.79
N GLN A 410 6.35 17.33 11.70
CA GLN A 410 7.58 16.50 11.62
C GLN A 410 8.54 16.96 10.51
N TYR A 411 8.03 17.32 9.34
CA TYR A 411 8.83 17.80 8.21
C TYR A 411 8.92 19.34 8.20
N SER A 412 7.80 20.01 8.31
CA SER A 412 7.75 21.47 8.22
C SER A 412 8.63 22.15 9.27
N ALA A 413 8.67 21.66 10.51
CA ALA A 413 9.52 22.21 11.56
C ALA A 413 11.01 21.96 11.27
N LYS A 414 11.41 20.72 10.98
CA LYS A 414 12.81 20.36 10.70
C LYS A 414 13.37 21.11 9.49
N MET A 415 12.52 21.33 8.48
CA MET A 415 12.87 22.04 7.24
C MET A 415 12.59 23.55 7.34
N SER A 416 12.34 24.10 8.54
CA SER A 416 12.14 25.52 8.79
C SER A 416 11.06 26.18 7.91
N LEU A 417 9.99 25.45 7.59
CA LEU A 417 8.84 26.00 6.87
C LEU A 417 7.95 26.77 7.85
N THR A 418 7.80 28.07 7.65
CA THR A 418 7.01 28.95 8.51
C THR A 418 6.09 29.86 7.69
N PHE A 419 5.02 30.33 8.30
CA PHE A 419 4.12 31.35 7.77
C PHE A 419 3.75 32.35 8.88
N THR A 420 3.34 33.55 8.49
CA THR A 420 2.84 34.56 9.44
C THR A 420 1.38 34.26 9.79
N GLY A 421 1.09 34.03 11.05
CA GLY A 421 -0.25 33.84 11.58
C GLY A 421 -1.12 35.11 11.47
N ASP A 422 -2.39 35.00 11.80
CA ASP A 422 -3.35 36.11 11.84
C ASP A 422 -3.02 37.18 12.91
N ASP A 423 -2.27 36.79 13.93
CA ASP A 423 -1.73 37.64 14.99
C ASP A 423 -0.34 38.23 14.66
N GLY A 424 0.18 37.99 13.44
CA GLY A 424 1.50 38.47 13.03
C GLY A 424 2.67 37.60 13.52
N THR A 425 2.44 36.53 14.28
CA THR A 425 3.50 35.64 14.77
C THR A 425 3.90 34.57 13.76
N PRO A 426 5.19 34.17 13.70
CA PRO A 426 5.63 33.05 12.90
C PRO A 426 5.04 31.73 13.45
N ARG A 427 4.48 30.90 12.56
CA ARG A 427 3.93 29.58 12.89
C ARG A 427 4.42 28.54 11.89
N THR A 428 4.51 27.30 12.32
CA THR A 428 4.85 26.14 11.48
C THR A 428 3.56 25.47 10.99
N PRO A 429 3.38 25.24 9.67
CA PRO A 429 2.19 24.55 9.18
C PRO A 429 2.21 23.06 9.54
N LEU A 430 1.03 22.51 9.79
CA LEU A 430 0.84 21.08 9.97
C LEU A 430 0.63 20.41 8.62
N MET A 431 1.12 19.19 8.48
CA MET A 431 1.10 18.45 7.23
C MET A 431 0.33 17.13 7.37
N GLY A 432 -0.23 16.71 6.26
CA GLY A 432 -0.71 15.36 6.03
C GLY A 432 -0.24 14.87 4.66
N CYS A 433 -0.22 13.57 4.46
CA CYS A 433 0.04 13.00 3.14
C CYS A 433 -0.76 11.72 2.90
N SER A 434 -0.83 11.32 1.65
CA SER A 434 -1.32 9.99 1.24
C SER A 434 -0.55 9.46 0.06
N GLY A 435 -0.55 8.13 -0.11
CA GLY A 435 -0.01 7.46 -1.28
C GLY A 435 -0.90 6.31 -1.74
N ILE A 436 -1.21 6.25 -3.03
CA ILE A 436 -1.88 5.12 -3.69
C ILE A 436 -0.85 4.42 -4.57
N GLY A 437 -0.56 3.15 -4.32
CA GLY A 437 0.36 2.36 -5.13
C GLY A 437 -0.25 1.95 -6.48
N LEU A 438 -0.17 2.81 -7.52
CA LEU A 438 -0.82 2.57 -8.81
C LEU A 438 -0.36 1.27 -9.48
N THR A 439 0.94 1.01 -9.49
CA THR A 439 1.49 -0.23 -10.03
C THR A 439 0.94 -1.46 -9.29
N ARG A 440 0.84 -1.39 -7.95
CA ARG A 440 0.24 -2.43 -7.11
C ARG A 440 -1.26 -2.57 -7.40
N CYS A 441 -1.98 -1.46 -7.61
CA CYS A 441 -3.40 -1.46 -7.97
C CYS A 441 -3.68 -2.18 -9.29
N ILE A 442 -2.79 -2.11 -10.29
CA ILE A 442 -2.94 -2.86 -11.56
C ILE A 442 -3.07 -4.36 -11.28
N GLN A 443 -2.15 -4.91 -10.50
CA GLN A 443 -2.15 -6.34 -10.19
C GLN A 443 -3.27 -6.72 -9.23
N THR A 444 -3.58 -5.87 -8.24
CA THR A 444 -4.69 -6.09 -7.31
C THR A 444 -6.02 -6.16 -8.05
N LEU A 445 -6.28 -5.18 -8.94
CA LEU A 445 -7.48 -5.13 -9.78
C LEU A 445 -7.60 -6.39 -10.67
N ALA A 446 -6.49 -6.78 -11.30
CA ALA A 446 -6.43 -8.00 -12.10
C ALA A 446 -6.72 -9.24 -11.24
N GLY A 447 -6.16 -9.33 -10.02
CA GLY A 447 -6.30 -10.48 -9.13
C GLY A 447 -7.70 -10.66 -8.58
N VAL A 448 -8.33 -9.59 -8.08
CA VAL A 448 -9.67 -9.67 -7.46
C VAL A 448 -10.79 -9.93 -8.46
N HIS A 449 -10.58 -9.65 -9.73
CA HIS A 449 -11.62 -9.80 -10.76
C HIS A 449 -11.37 -10.95 -11.74
N ARG A 450 -10.22 -11.65 -11.69
CA ARG A 450 -9.95 -12.79 -12.58
C ARG A 450 -10.92 -13.95 -12.31
N ASP A 451 -11.10 -14.77 -13.32
CA ASP A 451 -11.77 -16.06 -13.22
C ASP A 451 -10.94 -17.19 -13.88
N ALA A 452 -11.49 -18.38 -14.01
CA ALA A 452 -10.81 -19.53 -14.63
C ALA A 452 -10.39 -19.29 -16.08
N GLU A 453 -11.00 -18.32 -16.77
CA GLU A 453 -10.77 -18.05 -18.18
C GLU A 453 -9.76 -16.91 -18.41
N GLY A 454 -9.42 -16.13 -17.37
CA GLY A 454 -8.46 -15.05 -17.45
C GLY A 454 -8.83 -13.80 -16.68
N LEU A 455 -8.40 -12.65 -17.18
CA LEU A 455 -8.69 -11.34 -16.58
C LEU A 455 -10.14 -10.90 -16.83
N ARG A 456 -10.63 -10.00 -15.99
CA ARG A 456 -11.94 -9.36 -16.14
C ARG A 456 -11.82 -7.90 -15.71
N TRP A 457 -11.65 -7.03 -16.68
CA TRP A 457 -11.60 -5.60 -16.40
C TRP A 457 -13.00 -5.02 -16.28
N LYS A 458 -13.17 -4.06 -15.38
CA LYS A 458 -14.37 -3.22 -15.38
C LYS A 458 -14.28 -2.17 -16.48
N HIS A 459 -15.44 -1.66 -16.89
CA HIS A 459 -15.48 -0.55 -17.84
C HIS A 459 -14.62 0.61 -17.34
N GLY A 460 -13.86 1.20 -18.23
CA GLY A 460 -12.99 2.32 -17.94
C GLY A 460 -11.66 1.99 -17.24
N THR A 461 -11.39 0.75 -16.81
CA THR A 461 -10.18 0.40 -16.04
C THR A 461 -9.19 -0.48 -16.78
N GLY A 462 -9.63 -1.22 -17.78
CA GLY A 462 -8.79 -2.13 -18.57
C GLY A 462 -8.01 -1.44 -19.70
N PRO A 463 -7.28 -2.24 -20.52
CA PRO A 463 -6.47 -1.72 -21.63
C PRO A 463 -7.32 -1.15 -22.78
N ALA A 464 -8.60 -1.53 -22.85
CA ALA A 464 -9.58 -1.04 -23.81
C ALA A 464 -11.00 -1.14 -23.24
N ASP A 465 -11.95 -0.49 -23.89
CA ASP A 465 -13.38 -0.59 -23.61
C ASP A 465 -14.04 -1.68 -24.49
N VAL A 466 -13.50 -1.86 -25.70
CA VAL A 466 -13.98 -2.83 -26.68
C VAL A 466 -12.81 -3.59 -27.30
N HIS A 467 -12.99 -4.92 -27.40
CA HIS A 467 -12.12 -5.81 -28.17
C HIS A 467 -12.84 -6.25 -29.43
N LEU A 468 -12.50 -5.68 -30.58
CA LEU A 468 -13.05 -6.05 -31.89
C LEU A 468 -12.35 -7.32 -32.41
N VAL A 469 -13.06 -8.44 -32.44
CA VAL A 469 -12.59 -9.73 -32.96
C VAL A 469 -13.01 -9.86 -34.41
N VAL A 470 -12.06 -9.68 -35.33
CA VAL A 470 -12.31 -9.74 -36.79
C VAL A 470 -12.11 -11.15 -37.29
N LEU A 471 -13.17 -11.85 -37.70
CA LEU A 471 -13.08 -13.16 -38.32
C LEU A 471 -12.80 -13.04 -39.82
N ARG A 472 -11.94 -13.91 -40.36
CA ARG A 472 -11.53 -13.87 -41.76
C ARG A 472 -10.97 -12.52 -42.18
N SER A 473 -10.06 -11.99 -41.38
CA SER A 473 -9.35 -10.73 -41.60
C SER A 473 -8.50 -10.73 -42.90
N ASP A 474 -8.35 -11.87 -43.53
CA ASP A 474 -7.73 -12.08 -44.84
C ASP A 474 -8.60 -11.59 -46.01
N LEU A 475 -9.90 -11.43 -45.83
CA LEU A 475 -10.83 -11.00 -46.88
C LEU A 475 -10.89 -9.45 -46.97
N THR A 476 -10.77 -8.90 -48.19
CA THR A 476 -10.82 -7.46 -48.45
C THR A 476 -12.10 -6.81 -47.91
N GLU A 477 -13.25 -7.44 -48.13
CA GLU A 477 -14.53 -6.99 -47.62
C GLU A 477 -14.52 -6.86 -46.05
N GLN A 478 -13.90 -7.83 -45.38
CA GLN A 478 -13.78 -7.75 -43.93
C GLN A 478 -12.84 -6.64 -43.46
N GLN A 479 -11.80 -6.34 -44.20
CA GLN A 479 -10.90 -5.23 -43.93
C GLN A 479 -11.66 -3.89 -44.03
N GLU A 480 -12.42 -3.69 -45.09
CA GLU A 480 -13.25 -2.48 -45.26
C GLU A 480 -14.31 -2.32 -44.15
N ARG A 481 -14.99 -3.41 -43.78
CA ARG A 481 -15.94 -3.44 -42.66
C ARG A 481 -15.23 -3.13 -41.34
N THR A 482 -14.03 -3.64 -41.11
CA THR A 482 -13.21 -3.37 -39.94
C THR A 482 -12.91 -1.89 -39.84
N ASP A 483 -12.43 -1.26 -40.91
CA ASP A 483 -12.09 0.15 -40.93
C ASP A 483 -13.29 1.04 -40.61
N ARG A 484 -14.45 0.76 -41.21
CA ARG A 484 -15.70 1.46 -40.92
C ARG A 484 -16.10 1.31 -39.44
N THR A 485 -16.07 0.10 -38.90
CA THR A 485 -16.44 -0.19 -37.51
C THR A 485 -15.48 0.49 -36.53
N VAL A 486 -14.19 0.44 -36.79
CA VAL A 486 -13.16 1.10 -35.97
C VAL A 486 -13.36 2.61 -35.96
N GLN A 487 -13.61 3.22 -37.11
CA GLN A 487 -13.89 4.66 -37.19
C GLN A 487 -15.12 5.04 -36.35
N GLN A 488 -16.22 4.28 -36.48
CA GLN A 488 -17.44 4.55 -35.70
C GLN A 488 -17.20 4.44 -34.20
N LEU A 489 -16.58 3.35 -33.73
CA LEU A 489 -16.27 3.14 -32.32
C LEU A 489 -15.30 4.22 -31.78
N HIS A 490 -14.30 4.58 -32.55
CA HIS A 490 -13.34 5.63 -32.17
C HIS A 490 -13.99 7.02 -32.10
N HIS A 491 -14.89 7.37 -33.02
CA HIS A 491 -15.69 8.62 -32.95
C HIS A 491 -16.59 8.67 -31.70
N LEU A 492 -17.02 7.50 -31.18
CA LEU A 492 -17.74 7.40 -29.91
C LEU A 492 -16.84 7.62 -28.69
N GLY A 493 -15.53 7.77 -28.89
CA GLY A 493 -14.56 7.96 -27.80
C GLY A 493 -14.18 6.67 -27.08
N LEU A 494 -14.44 5.51 -27.66
CA LEU A 494 -14.11 4.20 -27.09
C LEU A 494 -12.66 3.81 -27.38
N ARG A 495 -11.98 3.26 -26.39
CA ARG A 495 -10.63 2.68 -26.50
C ARG A 495 -10.74 1.28 -27.09
N LEU A 496 -9.97 0.98 -28.12
CA LEU A 496 -10.12 -0.23 -28.92
C LEU A 496 -8.87 -1.09 -28.92
N ILE A 497 -9.10 -2.42 -28.87
CA ILE A 497 -8.19 -3.45 -29.34
C ILE A 497 -8.86 -4.13 -30.53
N VAL A 498 -8.14 -4.27 -31.65
CA VAL A 498 -8.62 -4.88 -32.88
C VAL A 498 -7.83 -6.15 -33.14
N ASP A 499 -8.46 -7.32 -33.08
CA ASP A 499 -7.80 -8.59 -33.40
C ASP A 499 -7.94 -8.89 -34.89
N ASP A 500 -7.02 -8.32 -35.64
CA ASP A 500 -6.92 -8.42 -37.12
C ASP A 500 -5.97 -9.53 -37.60
N ARG A 501 -5.45 -10.37 -36.68
CA ARG A 501 -4.52 -11.46 -37.03
C ARG A 501 -5.19 -12.51 -37.93
N PRO A 502 -4.48 -13.12 -38.88
CA PRO A 502 -5.01 -14.21 -39.71
C PRO A 502 -4.98 -15.54 -38.95
N LEU A 503 -5.69 -15.63 -37.81
CA LEU A 503 -5.75 -16.79 -36.94
C LEU A 503 -7.14 -17.44 -36.95
N PRO A 504 -7.26 -18.75 -36.59
CA PRO A 504 -8.54 -19.41 -36.37
C PRO A 504 -9.39 -18.67 -35.32
N ALA A 505 -10.70 -18.66 -35.54
CA ALA A 505 -11.66 -17.99 -34.66
C ALA A 505 -11.52 -18.41 -33.19
N GLY A 506 -11.31 -19.70 -32.91
CA GLY A 506 -11.14 -20.20 -31.55
C GLY A 506 -9.92 -19.63 -30.79
N GLU A 507 -8.85 -19.30 -31.53
CA GLU A 507 -7.66 -18.67 -30.91
C GLU A 507 -7.92 -17.21 -30.58
N LYS A 508 -8.61 -16.49 -31.45
CA LYS A 508 -9.00 -15.07 -31.19
C LYS A 508 -9.97 -14.96 -30.03
N PHE A 509 -10.95 -15.85 -29.94
CA PHE A 509 -11.89 -15.89 -28.82
C PHE A 509 -11.19 -16.20 -27.49
N ARG A 510 -10.31 -17.19 -27.47
CA ARG A 510 -9.52 -17.49 -26.24
C ARG A 510 -8.68 -16.31 -25.80
N TYR A 511 -8.03 -15.61 -26.73
CA TYR A 511 -7.25 -14.42 -26.41
C TYR A 511 -8.14 -13.28 -25.88
N ALA A 512 -9.26 -12.99 -26.54
CA ALA A 512 -10.20 -11.96 -26.11
C ALA A 512 -10.75 -12.24 -24.70
N GLN A 513 -11.08 -13.51 -24.44
CA GLN A 513 -11.59 -13.96 -23.15
C GLN A 513 -10.52 -13.87 -22.06
N ALA A 514 -9.30 -14.35 -22.34
CA ALA A 514 -8.19 -14.29 -21.40
C ALA A 514 -7.75 -12.85 -21.09
N LEU A 515 -7.73 -11.97 -22.08
CA LEU A 515 -7.41 -10.54 -21.88
C LEU A 515 -8.49 -9.80 -21.08
N GLY A 516 -9.75 -10.21 -21.20
CA GLY A 516 -10.82 -9.79 -20.32
C GLY A 516 -11.34 -8.36 -20.52
N VAL A 517 -11.24 -7.79 -21.73
CA VAL A 517 -11.86 -6.50 -22.05
C VAL A 517 -13.38 -6.61 -21.85
N PRO A 518 -14.05 -5.62 -21.24
CA PRO A 518 -15.47 -5.72 -20.82
C PRO A 518 -16.42 -6.15 -21.93
N THR A 519 -16.22 -5.65 -23.14
CA THR A 519 -17.06 -5.98 -24.31
C THR A 519 -16.18 -6.49 -25.45
N ALA A 520 -16.46 -7.70 -25.94
CA ALA A 520 -15.95 -8.16 -27.22
C ALA A 520 -17.01 -7.98 -28.31
N LEU A 521 -16.63 -7.37 -29.43
CA LEU A 521 -17.44 -7.28 -30.64
C LEU A 521 -16.89 -8.24 -31.68
N VAL A 522 -17.75 -9.11 -32.18
CA VAL A 522 -17.39 -10.10 -33.23
C VAL A 522 -17.84 -9.60 -34.58
N LEU A 523 -16.89 -9.32 -35.46
CA LEU A 523 -17.13 -9.03 -36.86
C LEU A 523 -16.94 -10.28 -37.71
N SER A 524 -18.03 -10.87 -38.18
CA SER A 524 -18.04 -12.12 -38.92
C SER A 524 -18.56 -11.91 -40.37
N PRO A 525 -18.00 -12.59 -41.38
CA PRO A 525 -18.57 -12.56 -42.73
C PRO A 525 -19.96 -13.22 -42.83
N ARG A 526 -20.43 -13.88 -41.77
CA ARG A 526 -21.78 -14.47 -41.69
C ARG A 526 -22.84 -13.45 -41.27
N HIS A 527 -22.45 -12.32 -40.72
CA HIS A 527 -23.35 -11.24 -40.34
C HIS A 527 -23.60 -10.32 -41.54
N ALA A 528 -24.81 -9.77 -41.66
CA ALA A 528 -25.13 -8.77 -42.66
C ALA A 528 -24.25 -7.51 -42.48
N ASP A 529 -24.17 -6.66 -43.50
CA ASP A 529 -23.39 -5.42 -43.39
C ASP A 529 -23.97 -4.53 -42.27
N GLY A 530 -23.10 -4.03 -41.41
CA GLY A 530 -23.49 -3.27 -40.23
C GLY A 530 -23.92 -4.08 -39.00
N GLU A 531 -23.96 -5.41 -39.10
CA GLU A 531 -24.27 -6.28 -37.96
C GLU A 531 -22.99 -6.86 -37.30
N LEU A 532 -23.00 -6.92 -35.97
CA LEU A 532 -21.97 -7.54 -35.12
C LEU A 532 -22.63 -8.35 -34.00
N GLU A 533 -21.88 -9.22 -33.36
CA GLU A 533 -22.26 -9.85 -32.09
C GLU A 533 -21.49 -9.24 -30.95
N ALA A 534 -22.17 -8.70 -29.94
CA ALA A 534 -21.58 -8.23 -28.70
C ALA A 534 -21.55 -9.37 -27.67
N VAL A 535 -20.41 -9.55 -27.02
CA VAL A 535 -20.21 -10.51 -25.94
C VAL A 535 -19.77 -9.75 -24.71
N ASP A 536 -20.57 -9.80 -23.66
CA ASP A 536 -20.24 -9.21 -22.37
C ASP A 536 -19.33 -10.16 -21.56
N ARG A 537 -18.17 -9.70 -21.16
CA ARG A 537 -17.14 -10.52 -20.47
C ARG A 537 -17.56 -10.95 -19.07
N TRP A 538 -18.41 -10.16 -18.41
CA TRP A 538 -18.82 -10.42 -17.03
C TRP A 538 -19.95 -11.43 -16.93
N THR A 539 -20.89 -11.38 -17.83
CA THR A 539 -22.10 -12.23 -17.82
C THR A 539 -22.04 -13.36 -18.83
N GLY A 540 -21.11 -13.31 -19.80
CA GLY A 540 -21.05 -14.22 -20.93
C GLY A 540 -22.21 -14.03 -21.93
N ARG A 541 -23.07 -13.02 -21.71
CA ARG A 541 -24.23 -12.76 -22.57
C ARG A 541 -23.80 -12.36 -23.96
N ARG A 542 -24.43 -12.98 -24.95
CA ARG A 542 -24.27 -12.64 -26.35
C ARG A 542 -25.52 -11.95 -26.87
N SER A 543 -25.35 -10.92 -27.65
CA SER A 543 -26.46 -10.18 -28.26
C SER A 543 -26.06 -9.60 -29.62
N PRO A 544 -26.97 -9.62 -30.62
CA PRO A 544 -26.72 -8.89 -31.85
C PRO A 544 -26.72 -7.41 -31.58
N ILE A 545 -25.84 -6.68 -32.24
CA ILE A 545 -25.76 -5.21 -32.21
C ILE A 545 -25.54 -4.70 -33.62
N THR A 546 -26.21 -3.64 -34.02
CA THR A 546 -26.02 -2.99 -35.30
C THR A 546 -25.15 -1.73 -35.16
N SER A 547 -24.56 -1.30 -36.26
CA SER A 547 -23.74 -0.06 -36.31
C SER A 547 -24.47 1.16 -35.73
N ASP A 548 -25.78 1.27 -35.94
CA ASP A 548 -26.61 2.36 -35.42
C ASP A 548 -26.74 2.32 -33.88
N HIS A 549 -26.57 1.18 -33.27
CA HIS A 549 -26.69 0.97 -31.82
C HIS A 549 -25.34 0.95 -31.08
N LEU A 550 -24.20 1.10 -31.77
CA LEU A 550 -22.86 1.13 -31.12
C LEU A 550 -22.73 2.22 -30.06
N HIS A 551 -23.51 3.31 -30.17
CA HIS A 551 -23.53 4.37 -29.17
C HIS A 551 -23.96 3.90 -27.76
N THR A 552 -24.69 2.78 -27.67
CA THR A 552 -25.11 2.20 -26.38
C THR A 552 -23.93 1.69 -25.58
N LEU A 553 -22.84 1.28 -26.23
CA LEU A 553 -21.60 0.82 -25.56
C LEU A 553 -20.91 1.94 -24.78
N ARG A 554 -21.15 3.20 -25.13
CA ARG A 554 -20.63 4.36 -24.40
C ARG A 554 -21.28 4.52 -23.01
N ARG A 555 -22.55 4.12 -22.84
CA ARG A 555 -23.28 4.22 -21.58
C ARG A 555 -22.79 3.21 -20.53
N THR A 556 -22.21 2.11 -20.97
CA THR A 556 -21.63 1.09 -20.09
C THR A 556 -20.17 1.36 -19.76
N ALA A 557 -19.53 2.29 -20.48
CA ALA A 557 -18.13 2.67 -20.30
C ALA A 557 -17.94 3.93 -19.42
N SER A 558 -19.03 4.62 -19.08
CA SER A 558 -19.09 5.78 -18.18
C SER A 558 -19.61 5.37 -16.80
#